data_50f0685ccf1abad21dbb444a64a156aa
#
_entry.id   50f0685ccf1abad21dbb444a64a156aa
#
_cell.length_a   1.000
_cell.length_b   1.000
_cell.length_c   1.000
_cell.angle_alpha   90.00
_cell.angle_beta   90.00
_cell.angle_gamma   90.00
#
_symmetry.space_group_name_H-M   'P 1'
#
loop_
_entity.id
_entity.type
_entity.pdbx_description
1 polymer ?
#
loop_
_entity_poly.entity_id
_entity_poly.type
_entity_poly.pdbx_seq_one_letter_code
_entity_poly.pdbx_strand_id
1 'polypeptide(L)'
;MDFASRDVYNFKEYLSTYEHSITTAGITSMFTSDKREILAALYHDVSKPTCSHVIDYMNGDYKTQESTEEYTKDIILGDVLLKKYLKEDGIEPEEVYDFKNYSLVDLDRPSLCADRIDGVILSSLVWSETLKLKEAKKMLMNLEAYINEFGVKEIGFKNIELAIQFVRQNDIINSLTHSNWDTYMMQLLADIIALAIKEELITYETLYYIDDVMLFRLLEFSEDPNLRNKLTEFENILKEDIKTPT
;
A
#
# COMPACT_ATOMS: atom_id res chain seq x y z
N MET A 1 -2.01 -0.80 -10.68
CA MET A 1 -0.72 -0.71 -11.39
C MET A 1 -0.79 -1.52 -12.67
N ASP A 2 -0.59 -0.88 -13.84
CA ASP A 2 -0.67 -1.59 -15.11
C ASP A 2 0.40 -2.65 -15.31
N PHE A 3 1.55 -2.52 -14.65
CA PHE A 3 2.56 -3.59 -14.70
C PHE A 3 2.14 -4.87 -13.95
N ALA A 4 1.16 -4.77 -13.06
CA ALA A 4 0.59 -5.94 -12.38
C ALA A 4 -0.16 -6.89 -13.33
N SER A 5 -0.62 -6.41 -14.48
CA SER A 5 -1.28 -7.23 -15.51
C SER A 5 -0.31 -8.02 -16.39
N ARG A 6 1.00 -7.88 -16.20
CA ARG A 6 2.00 -8.57 -17.00
C ARG A 6 2.13 -10.05 -16.63
N ASP A 7 2.63 -10.83 -17.58
CA ASP A 7 2.74 -12.30 -17.49
C ASP A 7 3.35 -12.84 -16.20
N VAL A 8 4.19 -12.02 -15.51
CA VAL A 8 4.85 -12.43 -14.27
C VAL A 8 3.91 -12.50 -13.09
N TYR A 9 3.03 -11.48 -12.95
CA TYR A 9 2.07 -11.42 -11.86
C TYR A 9 0.72 -11.98 -12.27
N ASN A 10 0.35 -11.83 -13.55
CA ASN A 10 -0.92 -12.30 -14.14
C ASN A 10 -2.13 -11.99 -13.26
N PHE A 11 -2.12 -10.80 -12.65
CA PHE A 11 -3.22 -10.36 -11.79
C PHE A 11 -4.48 -10.15 -12.61
N LYS A 12 -5.56 -10.78 -12.20
CA LYS A 12 -6.86 -10.70 -12.88
C LYS A 12 -7.68 -9.52 -12.45
N GLU A 13 -7.42 -9.03 -11.26
CA GLU A 13 -8.19 -7.93 -10.66
C GLU A 13 -7.24 -6.87 -10.12
N TYR A 14 -7.70 -5.63 -10.18
CA TYR A 14 -7.01 -4.46 -9.66
C TYR A 14 -7.36 -4.27 -8.19
N LEU A 15 -6.37 -3.96 -7.38
CA LEU A 15 -6.53 -3.60 -5.97
C LEU A 15 -6.07 -2.14 -5.79
N SER A 16 -7.02 -1.25 -5.48
CA SER A 16 -6.73 0.16 -5.26
C SER A 16 -6.41 0.47 -3.79
N THR A 17 -5.64 1.54 -3.56
CA THR A 17 -5.43 2.10 -2.21
C THR A 17 -6.77 2.48 -1.55
N TYR A 18 -7.75 2.92 -2.35
CA TYR A 18 -9.10 3.24 -1.85
C TYR A 18 -9.81 2.03 -1.24
N GLU A 19 -9.78 0.87 -1.91
CA GLU A 19 -10.37 -0.36 -1.39
C GLU A 19 -9.64 -0.82 -0.13
N HIS A 20 -8.31 -0.79 -0.13
CA HIS A 20 -7.48 -1.09 1.03
C HIS A 20 -7.84 -0.18 2.24
N SER A 21 -7.93 1.12 2.03
CA SER A 21 -8.29 2.08 3.08
C SER A 21 -9.68 1.80 3.69
N ILE A 22 -10.69 1.49 2.85
CA ILE A 22 -12.04 1.14 3.33
C ILE A 22 -12.03 -0.15 4.14
N THR A 23 -11.34 -1.17 3.65
CA THR A 23 -11.33 -2.48 4.33
C THR A 23 -10.48 -2.45 5.59
N THR A 24 -9.38 -1.69 5.64
CA THR A 24 -8.61 -1.41 6.86
C THR A 24 -9.47 -0.72 7.92
N ALA A 25 -10.21 0.33 7.55
CA ALA A 25 -11.17 0.98 8.44
C ALA A 25 -12.28 0.02 8.89
N GLY A 26 -12.74 -0.87 8.00
CA GLY A 26 -13.70 -1.92 8.30
C GLY A 26 -13.18 -2.91 9.36
N ILE A 27 -11.94 -3.37 9.23
CA ILE A 27 -11.29 -4.24 10.22
C ILE A 27 -11.14 -3.51 11.56
N THR A 28 -10.66 -2.27 11.53
CA THR A 28 -10.53 -1.44 12.75
C THR A 28 -11.86 -1.31 13.48
N SER A 29 -12.97 -1.07 12.75
CA SER A 29 -14.31 -0.94 13.32
C SER A 29 -14.85 -2.21 13.99
N MET A 30 -14.24 -3.37 13.74
CA MET A 30 -14.59 -4.61 14.45
C MET A 30 -14.13 -4.58 15.93
N PHE A 31 -13.17 -3.73 16.28
CA PHE A 31 -12.50 -3.74 17.60
C PHE A 31 -12.60 -2.42 18.35
N THR A 32 -13.11 -1.38 17.71
CA THR A 32 -13.35 -0.08 18.31
C THR A 32 -14.61 0.57 17.75
N SER A 33 -15.26 1.41 18.57
CA SER A 33 -16.34 2.32 18.15
C SER A 33 -15.86 3.78 18.14
N ASP A 34 -14.59 4.02 18.40
CA ASP A 34 -14.01 5.35 18.35
C ASP A 34 -13.90 5.81 16.90
N LYS A 35 -14.68 6.82 16.53
CA LYS A 35 -14.69 7.37 15.18
C LYS A 35 -13.32 7.89 14.76
N ARG A 36 -12.51 8.41 15.68
CA ARG A 36 -11.16 8.94 15.41
C ARG A 36 -10.25 7.83 14.90
N GLU A 37 -10.22 6.70 15.61
CA GLU A 37 -9.41 5.54 15.25
C GLU A 37 -9.86 4.93 13.91
N ILE A 38 -11.18 4.86 13.66
CA ILE A 38 -11.73 4.36 12.39
C ILE A 38 -11.39 5.31 11.23
N LEU A 39 -11.47 6.62 11.44
CA LEU A 39 -11.10 7.62 10.43
C LEU A 39 -9.58 7.65 10.20
N ALA A 40 -8.78 7.52 11.25
CA ALA A 40 -7.34 7.36 11.12
C ALA A 40 -6.99 6.14 10.23
N ALA A 41 -7.67 5.01 10.42
CA ALA A 41 -7.53 3.84 9.55
C ALA A 41 -8.00 4.10 8.12
N LEU A 42 -9.05 4.90 7.92
CA LEU A 42 -9.54 5.23 6.57
C LEU A 42 -8.56 6.13 5.80
N TYR A 43 -7.85 7.01 6.52
CA TYR A 43 -6.97 8.01 5.89
C TYR A 43 -5.47 7.71 6.06
N HIS A 44 -5.08 6.55 6.63
CA HIS A 44 -3.65 6.24 6.88
C HIS A 44 -2.79 6.30 5.61
N ASP A 45 -3.36 5.88 4.48
CA ASP A 45 -2.72 5.81 3.18
C ASP A 45 -3.09 6.97 2.23
N VAL A 46 -3.73 8.05 2.72
CA VAL A 46 -4.18 9.15 1.87
C VAL A 46 -3.03 9.87 1.15
N SER A 47 -1.82 9.77 1.69
CA SER A 47 -0.61 10.37 1.11
C SER A 47 0.14 9.45 0.13
N LYS A 48 -0.37 8.26 -0.15
CA LYS A 48 0.27 7.41 -1.17
C LYS A 48 0.15 8.03 -2.56
N PRO A 49 1.26 8.34 -3.23
CA PRO A 49 1.25 8.89 -4.58
C PRO A 49 0.94 7.81 -5.61
N THR A 50 0.79 8.21 -6.87
CA THR A 50 0.75 7.27 -7.99
C THR A 50 1.96 6.34 -7.96
N CYS A 51 1.78 5.08 -8.35
CA CYS A 51 2.77 4.01 -8.25
C CYS A 51 3.24 3.69 -6.82
N SER A 52 2.62 4.27 -5.79
CA SER A 52 2.83 3.93 -4.36
C SER A 52 4.30 3.64 -3.99
N HIS A 53 4.64 2.39 -3.68
CA HIS A 53 5.97 1.98 -3.21
C HIS A 53 7.11 2.16 -4.24
N VAL A 54 6.81 2.37 -5.52
CA VAL A 54 7.83 2.76 -6.51
C VAL A 54 8.47 4.10 -6.12
N ILE A 55 7.67 5.01 -5.54
CA ILE A 55 8.19 6.31 -5.08
C ILE A 55 9.10 6.13 -3.87
N ASP A 56 8.83 5.14 -2.99
CA ASP A 56 9.76 4.80 -1.91
C ASP A 56 11.11 4.32 -2.45
N TYR A 57 11.12 3.50 -3.51
CA TYR A 57 12.36 3.13 -4.22
C TYR A 57 13.08 4.35 -4.78
N MET A 58 12.37 5.27 -5.43
CA MET A 58 12.94 6.52 -5.95
C MET A 58 13.56 7.37 -4.85
N ASN A 59 12.94 7.42 -3.66
CA ASN A 59 13.41 8.15 -2.49
C ASN A 59 14.52 7.40 -1.70
N GLY A 60 14.87 6.18 -2.11
CA GLY A 60 15.86 5.34 -1.43
C GLY A 60 15.34 4.66 -0.17
N ASP A 61 14.04 4.72 0.10
CA ASP A 61 13.37 4.12 1.26
C ASP A 61 12.65 2.80 0.93
N TYR A 62 13.32 1.95 0.17
CA TYR A 62 12.75 0.65 -0.23
C TYR A 62 12.56 -0.36 0.91
N LYS A 63 13.10 -0.08 2.12
CA LYS A 63 13.01 -0.97 3.28
C LYS A 63 11.84 -0.68 4.19
N THR A 64 11.65 0.58 4.58
CA THR A 64 10.57 1.00 5.49
C THR A 64 9.31 1.34 4.71
N GLN A 65 9.45 1.92 3.52
CA GLN A 65 8.37 2.32 2.62
C GLN A 65 7.42 3.35 3.25
N GLU A 66 7.99 4.29 4.00
CA GLU A 66 7.29 5.34 4.74
C GLU A 66 7.59 6.75 4.20
N SER A 67 8.41 6.85 3.13
CA SER A 67 8.95 8.14 2.65
C SER A 67 7.88 9.14 2.19
N THR A 68 6.64 8.68 1.95
CA THR A 68 5.52 9.51 1.49
C THR A 68 4.51 9.84 2.58
N GLU A 69 4.61 9.24 3.77
CA GLU A 69 3.64 9.41 4.85
C GLU A 69 3.61 10.84 5.43
N GLU A 70 4.71 11.59 5.32
CA GLU A 70 4.82 12.96 5.82
C GLU A 70 3.77 13.92 5.21
N TYR A 71 3.24 13.62 4.02
CA TYR A 71 2.22 14.42 3.35
C TYR A 71 0.79 14.18 3.87
N THR A 72 0.54 13.15 4.67
CA THR A 72 -0.78 12.82 5.23
C THR A 72 -1.39 14.02 5.96
N LYS A 73 -0.60 14.68 6.79
CA LYS A 73 -1.00 15.89 7.52
C LYS A 73 -1.45 17.00 6.57
N ASP A 74 -0.64 17.32 5.58
CA ASP A 74 -0.89 18.44 4.67
C ASP A 74 -2.12 18.19 3.80
N ILE A 75 -2.33 16.94 3.36
CA ILE A 75 -3.50 16.53 2.58
C ILE A 75 -4.77 16.69 3.44
N ILE A 76 -4.79 16.16 4.67
CA ILE A 76 -5.95 16.24 5.56
C ILE A 76 -6.24 17.70 5.95
N LEU A 77 -5.22 18.48 6.26
CA LEU A 77 -5.38 19.90 6.58
C LEU A 77 -5.75 20.76 5.37
N GLY A 78 -5.38 20.35 4.16
CA GLY A 78 -5.73 20.99 2.90
C GLY A 78 -7.20 20.80 2.50
N ASP A 79 -7.83 19.69 2.89
CA ASP A 79 -9.20 19.37 2.49
C ASP A 79 -10.23 20.12 3.35
N VAL A 80 -10.91 21.08 2.71
CA VAL A 80 -11.92 21.95 3.35
C VAL A 80 -13.16 21.15 3.76
N LEU A 81 -13.59 20.16 2.93
CA LEU A 81 -14.78 19.38 3.22
C LEU A 81 -14.52 18.39 4.36
N LEU A 82 -13.39 17.71 4.33
CA LEU A 82 -13.00 16.80 5.41
C LEU A 82 -12.94 17.54 6.75
N LYS A 83 -12.25 18.68 6.80
CA LYS A 83 -12.19 19.50 8.03
C LYS A 83 -13.56 19.94 8.52
N LYS A 84 -14.48 20.25 7.61
CA LYS A 84 -15.87 20.58 7.99
C LYS A 84 -16.55 19.40 8.67
N TYR A 85 -16.47 18.20 8.09
CA TYR A 85 -17.11 17.00 8.64
C TYR A 85 -16.47 16.56 9.96
N LEU A 86 -15.14 16.62 10.08
CA LEU A 86 -14.45 16.35 11.33
C LEU A 86 -14.94 17.28 12.44
N LYS A 87 -15.05 18.57 12.15
CA LYS A 87 -15.57 19.56 13.10
C LYS A 87 -17.02 19.31 13.49
N GLU A 88 -17.87 18.88 12.56
CA GLU A 88 -19.26 18.53 12.85
C GLU A 88 -19.35 17.31 13.79
N ASP A 89 -18.41 16.38 13.68
CA ASP A 89 -18.29 15.22 14.58
C ASP A 89 -17.50 15.52 15.87
N GLY A 90 -16.95 16.74 16.03
CA GLY A 90 -16.14 17.13 17.20
C GLY A 90 -14.78 16.44 17.25
N ILE A 91 -14.20 16.17 16.07
CA ILE A 91 -12.90 15.50 15.90
C ILE A 91 -11.89 16.54 15.40
N GLU A 92 -10.74 16.63 16.05
CA GLU A 92 -9.65 17.47 15.56
C GLU A 92 -8.87 16.74 14.45
N PRO A 93 -8.39 17.44 13.40
CA PRO A 93 -7.64 16.80 12.31
C PRO A 93 -6.42 16.00 12.77
N GLU A 94 -5.77 16.44 13.85
CA GLU A 94 -4.64 15.75 14.50
C GLU A 94 -4.99 14.34 14.94
N GLU A 95 -6.23 14.13 15.38
CA GLU A 95 -6.74 12.83 15.82
C GLU A 95 -6.97 11.85 14.66
N VAL A 96 -6.80 12.31 13.41
CA VAL A 96 -6.95 11.50 12.21
C VAL A 96 -5.61 11.32 11.48
N TYR A 97 -4.82 12.41 11.27
CA TYR A 97 -3.58 12.28 10.52
C TYR A 97 -2.45 11.60 11.33
N ASP A 98 -2.49 11.65 12.65
CA ASP A 98 -1.52 10.95 13.51
C ASP A 98 -1.93 9.47 13.72
N PHE A 99 -2.20 8.74 12.63
CA PHE A 99 -2.73 7.38 12.65
C PHE A 99 -1.83 6.39 13.41
N LYS A 100 -0.53 6.62 13.50
CA LYS A 100 0.43 5.81 14.28
C LYS A 100 0.17 5.84 15.80
N ASN A 101 -0.65 6.77 16.29
CA ASN A 101 -1.11 6.77 17.67
C ASN A 101 -2.15 5.67 17.97
N TYR A 102 -2.67 5.02 16.94
CA TYR A 102 -3.70 3.99 17.05
C TYR A 102 -3.15 2.61 16.72
N SER A 103 -2.79 1.85 17.74
CA SER A 103 -2.16 0.54 17.59
C SER A 103 -2.99 -0.52 16.86
N LEU A 104 -4.32 -0.34 16.77
CA LEU A 104 -5.16 -1.19 15.94
C LEU A 104 -5.03 -0.87 14.44
N VAL A 105 -4.65 0.35 14.11
CA VAL A 105 -4.50 0.83 12.72
C VAL A 105 -3.14 0.44 12.19
N ASP A 106 -2.07 0.92 12.85
CA ASP A 106 -0.70 0.63 12.53
C ASP A 106 0.10 0.32 13.80
N LEU A 107 1.03 -0.62 13.70
CA LEU A 107 1.87 -1.07 14.81
C LEU A 107 3.17 -1.65 14.25
N ASP A 108 4.26 -1.47 14.98
CA ASP A 108 5.58 -1.98 14.57
C ASP A 108 5.57 -3.50 14.33
N ARG A 109 6.31 -3.93 13.32
CA ARG A 109 6.53 -5.36 13.05
C ARG A 109 7.26 -6.01 14.22
N PRO A 110 6.93 -7.23 14.63
CA PRO A 110 6.06 -8.22 13.95
C PRO A 110 4.57 -8.18 14.36
N SER A 111 4.14 -7.22 15.17
CA SER A 111 2.76 -7.14 15.65
C SER A 111 1.74 -6.99 14.52
N LEU A 112 0.51 -7.47 14.76
CA LEU A 112 -0.58 -7.37 13.78
C LEU A 112 -1.44 -6.14 14.06
N CYS A 113 -1.75 -5.42 13.00
CA CYS A 113 -2.67 -4.28 12.95
C CYS A 113 -3.64 -4.44 11.79
N ALA A 114 -4.64 -3.58 11.71
CA ALA A 114 -5.68 -3.67 10.66
C ALA A 114 -5.09 -3.52 9.27
N ASP A 115 -4.18 -2.57 9.05
CA ASP A 115 -3.47 -2.36 7.79
C ASP A 115 -2.78 -3.65 7.31
N ARG A 116 -1.95 -4.24 8.16
CA ARG A 116 -1.20 -5.46 7.79
C ARG A 116 -2.09 -6.66 7.54
N ILE A 117 -3.16 -6.82 8.34
CA ILE A 117 -4.13 -7.90 8.15
C ILE A 117 -4.85 -7.74 6.81
N ASP A 118 -5.28 -6.53 6.50
CA ASP A 118 -5.96 -6.23 5.25
C ASP A 118 -5.05 -6.45 4.05
N GLY A 119 -3.84 -5.89 4.07
CA GLY A 119 -2.87 -6.04 3.01
C GLY A 119 -2.58 -7.51 2.65
N VAL A 120 -2.39 -8.38 3.66
CA VAL A 120 -2.18 -9.82 3.43
C VAL A 120 -3.43 -10.48 2.86
N ILE A 121 -4.61 -10.22 3.42
CA ILE A 121 -5.86 -10.87 2.97
C ILE A 121 -6.21 -10.44 1.56
N LEU A 122 -6.20 -9.14 1.27
CA LEU A 122 -6.54 -8.64 -0.06
C LEU A 122 -5.54 -9.11 -1.12
N SER A 123 -4.23 -9.01 -0.85
CA SER A 123 -3.22 -9.50 -1.79
C SER A 123 -3.33 -11.01 -2.02
N SER A 124 -3.69 -11.77 -1.00
CA SER A 124 -3.90 -13.21 -1.15
C SER A 124 -5.15 -13.58 -1.94
N LEU A 125 -6.19 -12.74 -1.89
CA LEU A 125 -7.40 -12.90 -2.68
C LEU A 125 -7.20 -12.51 -4.15
N VAL A 126 -6.48 -11.40 -4.39
CA VAL A 126 -6.43 -10.71 -5.69
C VAL A 126 -5.15 -11.04 -6.46
N TRP A 127 -3.99 -11.00 -5.79
CA TRP A 127 -2.70 -11.17 -6.47
C TRP A 127 -2.27 -12.63 -6.60
N SER A 128 -2.20 -13.34 -5.48
CA SER A 128 -1.76 -14.74 -5.50
C SER A 128 -2.89 -15.72 -5.76
N GLU A 129 -4.14 -15.31 -5.59
CA GLU A 129 -5.35 -16.17 -5.66
C GLU A 129 -5.25 -17.44 -4.79
N THR A 130 -4.41 -17.41 -3.76
CA THR A 130 -4.19 -18.55 -2.85
C THR A 130 -5.20 -18.62 -1.71
N LEU A 131 -5.97 -17.55 -1.51
CA LEU A 131 -7.02 -17.44 -0.49
C LEU A 131 -8.38 -17.30 -1.18
N LYS A 132 -9.38 -18.02 -0.68
CA LYS A 132 -10.77 -17.87 -1.14
C LYS A 132 -11.54 -16.96 -0.20
N LEU A 133 -12.55 -16.26 -0.73
CA LEU A 133 -13.39 -15.34 0.05
C LEU A 133 -13.99 -15.99 1.32
N LYS A 134 -14.38 -17.27 1.26
CA LYS A 134 -14.89 -18.00 2.42
C LYS A 134 -13.83 -18.17 3.51
N GLU A 135 -12.59 -18.39 3.14
CA GLU A 135 -11.46 -18.56 4.05
C GLU A 135 -11.05 -17.20 4.64
N ALA A 136 -11.00 -16.15 3.81
CA ALA A 136 -10.79 -14.78 4.26
C ALA A 136 -11.83 -14.36 5.32
N LYS A 137 -13.12 -14.59 5.05
CA LYS A 137 -14.19 -14.34 6.03
C LYS A 137 -13.99 -15.12 7.33
N LYS A 138 -13.57 -16.39 7.24
CA LYS A 138 -13.30 -17.21 8.44
C LYS A 138 -12.12 -16.64 9.23
N MET A 139 -11.07 -16.14 8.57
CA MET A 139 -9.94 -15.48 9.22
C MET A 139 -10.40 -14.21 9.94
N LEU A 140 -11.09 -13.30 9.24
CA LEU A 140 -11.60 -12.04 9.82
C LEU A 140 -12.53 -12.29 11.04
N MET A 141 -13.44 -13.25 10.96
CA MET A 141 -14.32 -13.59 12.08
C MET A 141 -13.60 -14.25 13.26
N ASN A 142 -12.37 -14.71 13.07
CA ASN A 142 -11.55 -15.31 14.11
C ASN A 142 -10.60 -14.32 14.79
N LEU A 143 -10.54 -13.10 14.32
CA LEU A 143 -9.73 -12.06 14.94
C LEU A 143 -10.28 -11.65 16.31
N GLU A 144 -9.39 -11.21 17.19
CA GLU A 144 -9.71 -10.55 18.46
C GLU A 144 -8.65 -9.49 18.78
N ALA A 145 -9.05 -8.47 19.53
CA ALA A 145 -8.11 -7.51 20.09
C ALA A 145 -7.75 -7.92 21.52
N TYR A 146 -6.48 -7.85 21.86
CA TYR A 146 -5.94 -8.17 23.19
C TYR A 146 -4.86 -7.16 23.58
N ILE A 147 -4.46 -7.17 24.83
CA ILE A 147 -3.30 -6.39 25.30
C ILE A 147 -2.09 -7.31 25.29
N ASN A 148 -1.07 -6.93 24.54
CA ASN A 148 0.17 -7.68 24.45
C ASN A 148 1.07 -7.52 25.70
N GLU A 149 2.22 -8.19 25.73
CA GLU A 149 3.16 -8.15 26.84
C GLU A 149 3.77 -6.76 27.12
N PHE A 150 3.65 -5.83 26.17
CA PHE A 150 4.10 -4.44 26.33
C PHE A 150 2.99 -3.51 26.77
N GLY A 151 1.78 -4.03 27.06
CA GLY A 151 0.63 -3.24 27.45
C GLY A 151 -0.06 -2.50 26.29
N VAL A 152 0.25 -2.87 25.04
CA VAL A 152 -0.30 -2.28 23.82
C VAL A 152 -1.45 -3.13 23.30
N LYS A 153 -2.53 -2.48 22.84
CA LYS A 153 -3.65 -3.17 22.20
C LYS A 153 -3.26 -3.64 20.80
N GLU A 154 -3.42 -4.90 20.52
CA GLU A 154 -2.99 -5.58 19.29
C GLU A 154 -4.10 -6.49 18.77
N ILE A 155 -4.13 -6.75 17.45
CA ILE A 155 -5.06 -7.71 16.85
C ILE A 155 -4.35 -9.06 16.71
N GLY A 156 -5.07 -10.14 17.00
CA GLY A 156 -4.56 -11.50 16.83
C GLY A 156 -5.66 -12.49 16.48
N PHE A 157 -5.29 -13.76 16.40
CA PHE A 157 -6.20 -14.84 16.08
C PHE A 157 -6.55 -15.66 17.34
N LYS A 158 -7.82 -15.98 17.52
CA LYS A 158 -8.32 -16.92 18.56
C LYS A 158 -7.84 -18.35 18.32
N ASN A 159 -7.64 -18.72 17.06
CA ASN A 159 -7.30 -20.09 16.66
C ASN A 159 -5.90 -20.10 16.01
N ILE A 160 -4.99 -20.89 16.57
CA ILE A 160 -3.60 -21.01 16.12
C ILE A 160 -3.49 -21.56 14.68
N GLU A 161 -4.42 -22.43 14.26
CA GLU A 161 -4.37 -22.98 12.90
C GLU A 161 -4.67 -21.90 11.86
N LEU A 162 -5.58 -20.95 12.17
CA LEU A 162 -5.89 -19.82 11.30
C LEU A 162 -4.75 -18.78 11.31
N ALA A 163 -4.10 -18.57 12.44
CA ALA A 163 -2.88 -17.76 12.51
C ALA A 163 -1.78 -18.33 11.61
N ILE A 164 -1.52 -19.65 11.68
CA ILE A 164 -0.56 -20.33 10.81
C ILE A 164 -0.94 -20.20 9.34
N GLN A 165 -2.22 -20.33 8.99
CA GLN A 165 -2.68 -20.13 7.63
C GLN A 165 -2.45 -18.69 7.16
N PHE A 166 -2.71 -17.69 8.01
CA PHE A 166 -2.45 -16.29 7.71
C PHE A 166 -0.95 -16.02 7.46
N VAL A 167 -0.07 -16.54 8.33
CA VAL A 167 1.39 -16.42 8.15
C VAL A 167 1.84 -17.03 6.83
N ARG A 168 1.29 -18.20 6.44
CA ARG A 168 1.58 -18.80 5.13
C ARG A 168 1.14 -17.93 3.96
N GLN A 169 0.00 -17.24 4.07
CA GLN A 169 -0.41 -16.27 3.05
C GLN A 169 0.58 -15.11 2.97
N ASN A 170 0.99 -14.57 4.12
CA ASN A 170 1.99 -13.51 4.18
C ASN A 170 3.32 -13.95 3.53
N ASP A 171 3.79 -15.18 3.78
CA ASP A 171 5.01 -15.72 3.17
C ASP A 171 4.91 -15.80 1.64
N ILE A 172 3.74 -16.19 1.12
CA ILE A 172 3.49 -16.23 -0.33
C ILE A 172 3.59 -14.80 -0.90
N ILE A 173 2.90 -13.83 -0.30
CA ILE A 173 2.92 -12.44 -0.75
C ILE A 173 4.33 -11.86 -0.67
N ASN A 174 5.03 -12.06 0.45
CA ASN A 174 6.42 -11.62 0.61
C ASN A 174 7.34 -12.22 -0.46
N SER A 175 7.14 -13.49 -0.82
CA SER A 175 7.92 -14.13 -1.88
C SER A 175 7.70 -13.52 -3.26
N LEU A 176 6.51 -12.97 -3.52
CA LEU A 176 6.22 -12.22 -4.75
C LEU A 176 6.86 -10.84 -4.73
N THR A 177 6.59 -10.06 -3.67
CA THR A 177 6.99 -8.64 -3.55
C THR A 177 8.47 -8.43 -3.24
N HIS A 178 9.20 -9.47 -2.81
CA HIS A 178 10.66 -9.45 -2.60
C HIS A 178 11.41 -10.32 -3.63
N SER A 179 10.76 -10.70 -4.73
CA SER A 179 11.46 -11.39 -5.80
C SER A 179 12.44 -10.47 -6.51
N ASN A 180 13.52 -11.03 -7.08
CA ASN A 180 14.47 -10.25 -7.89
C ASN A 180 13.78 -9.53 -9.06
N TRP A 181 12.73 -10.15 -9.58
CA TRP A 181 11.90 -9.56 -10.63
C TRP A 181 11.20 -8.30 -10.13
N ASP A 182 10.48 -8.40 -9.02
CA ASP A 182 9.73 -7.30 -8.45
C ASP A 182 10.68 -6.13 -8.10
N THR A 183 11.76 -6.42 -7.39
CA THR A 183 12.78 -5.44 -7.03
C THR A 183 13.34 -4.71 -8.26
N TYR A 184 13.64 -5.46 -9.34
CA TYR A 184 14.13 -4.87 -10.57
C TYR A 184 13.09 -3.96 -11.24
N MET A 185 11.84 -4.44 -11.35
CA MET A 185 10.76 -3.67 -11.99
C MET A 185 10.43 -2.39 -11.20
N MET A 186 10.41 -2.49 -9.86
CA MET A 186 10.21 -1.33 -8.98
C MET A 186 11.32 -0.29 -9.18
N GLN A 187 12.59 -0.73 -9.20
CA GLN A 187 13.72 0.18 -9.41
C GLN A 187 13.70 0.79 -10.81
N LEU A 188 13.41 0.00 -11.86
CA LEU A 188 13.36 0.49 -13.22
C LEU A 188 12.27 1.56 -13.40
N LEU A 189 11.09 1.34 -12.82
CA LEU A 189 10.01 2.32 -12.86
C LEU A 189 10.34 3.57 -12.02
N ALA A 190 10.99 3.41 -10.87
CA ALA A 190 11.50 4.52 -10.07
C ALA A 190 12.50 5.38 -10.86
N ASP A 191 13.43 4.75 -11.59
CA ASP A 191 14.37 5.44 -12.47
C ASP A 191 13.68 6.20 -13.60
N ILE A 192 12.62 5.63 -14.19
CA ILE A 192 11.82 6.27 -15.25
C ILE A 192 11.12 7.52 -14.69
N ILE A 193 10.50 7.42 -13.52
CA ILE A 193 9.81 8.55 -12.88
C ILE A 193 10.81 9.64 -12.50
N ALA A 194 11.96 9.27 -11.92
CA ALA A 194 13.02 10.22 -11.57
C ALA A 194 13.53 10.95 -12.83
N LEU A 195 13.68 10.25 -13.94
CA LEU A 195 14.09 10.85 -15.22
C LEU A 195 13.01 11.79 -15.76
N ALA A 196 11.73 11.41 -15.68
CA ALA A 196 10.61 12.27 -16.10
C ALA A 196 10.53 13.56 -15.29
N ILE A 197 10.82 13.51 -13.99
CA ILE A 197 10.91 14.70 -13.13
C ILE A 197 12.13 15.56 -13.55
N LYS A 198 13.27 14.95 -13.77
CA LYS A 198 14.50 15.64 -14.17
C LYS A 198 14.33 16.37 -15.52
N GLU A 199 13.62 15.76 -16.46
CA GLU A 199 13.33 16.34 -17.79
C GLU A 199 12.11 17.29 -17.77
N GLU A 200 11.61 17.64 -16.58
CA GLU A 200 10.46 18.56 -16.36
C GLU A 200 9.16 18.12 -17.06
N LEU A 201 9.03 16.84 -17.40
CA LEU A 201 7.79 16.28 -17.95
C LEU A 201 6.67 16.24 -16.90
N ILE A 202 7.03 15.96 -15.65
CA ILE A 202 6.17 16.01 -14.47
C ILE A 202 6.94 16.64 -13.32
N THR A 203 6.23 17.06 -12.26
CA THR A 203 6.86 17.44 -10.99
C THR A 203 6.63 16.34 -9.94
N TYR A 204 7.39 16.37 -8.84
CA TYR A 204 7.17 15.43 -7.74
C TYR A 204 5.74 15.57 -7.17
N GLU A 205 5.24 16.80 -7.04
CA GLU A 205 3.88 17.07 -6.58
C GLU A 205 2.81 16.50 -7.51
N THR A 206 3.07 16.43 -8.82
CA THR A 206 2.15 15.85 -9.80
C THR A 206 1.76 14.42 -9.41
N LEU A 207 2.67 13.65 -8.81
CA LEU A 207 2.46 12.26 -8.40
C LEU A 207 1.33 12.09 -7.36
N TYR A 208 0.96 13.15 -6.65
CA TYR A 208 -0.14 13.14 -5.68
C TYR A 208 -1.50 13.53 -6.26
N TYR A 209 -1.54 13.96 -7.53
CA TYR A 209 -2.76 14.47 -8.17
C TYR A 209 -3.20 13.67 -9.40
N ILE A 210 -2.39 12.71 -9.83
CA ILE A 210 -2.69 11.85 -10.98
C ILE A 210 -2.75 10.38 -10.54
N ASP A 211 -3.43 9.57 -11.33
CA ASP A 211 -3.40 8.12 -11.17
C ASP A 211 -2.32 7.45 -12.05
N ASP A 212 -2.12 6.15 -11.86
CA ASP A 212 -1.12 5.36 -12.58
C ASP A 212 -1.35 5.45 -14.10
N VAL A 213 -2.61 5.44 -14.55
CA VAL A 213 -2.94 5.50 -15.99
C VAL A 213 -2.52 6.82 -16.59
N MET A 214 -2.79 7.92 -15.89
CA MET A 214 -2.39 9.25 -16.34
C MET A 214 -0.87 9.38 -16.37
N LEU A 215 -0.18 8.87 -15.35
CA LEU A 215 1.29 8.88 -15.33
C LEU A 215 1.86 8.18 -16.57
N PHE A 216 1.44 6.94 -16.85
CA PHE A 216 1.94 6.20 -18.01
C PHE A 216 1.66 6.93 -19.33
N ARG A 217 0.48 7.54 -19.48
CA ARG A 217 0.18 8.39 -20.64
C ARG A 217 1.13 9.57 -20.77
N LEU A 218 1.47 10.25 -19.66
CA LEU A 218 2.44 11.35 -19.69
C LEU A 218 3.83 10.85 -20.10
N LEU A 219 4.26 9.70 -19.57
CA LEU A 219 5.54 9.09 -19.92
C LEU A 219 5.63 8.73 -21.41
N GLU A 220 4.55 8.24 -22.02
CA GLU A 220 4.45 7.93 -23.46
C GLU A 220 4.63 9.17 -24.35
N PHE A 221 4.28 10.36 -23.88
CA PHE A 221 4.46 11.63 -24.61
C PHE A 221 5.86 12.21 -24.53
N SER A 222 6.77 11.62 -23.75
CA SER A 222 8.15 12.10 -23.66
C SER A 222 8.85 12.06 -25.01
N GLU A 223 9.58 13.12 -25.35
CA GLU A 223 10.47 13.17 -26.51
C GLU A 223 11.91 12.75 -26.15
N ASP A 224 12.24 12.60 -24.85
CA ASP A 224 13.57 12.19 -24.40
C ASP A 224 13.88 10.74 -24.79
N PRO A 225 14.97 10.48 -25.55
CA PRO A 225 15.29 9.14 -26.02
C PRO A 225 15.64 8.16 -24.87
N ASN A 226 16.23 8.66 -23.77
CA ASN A 226 16.61 7.80 -22.64
C ASN A 226 15.37 7.33 -21.89
N LEU A 227 14.42 8.24 -21.67
CA LEU A 227 13.15 7.90 -21.05
C LEU A 227 12.37 6.90 -21.90
N ARG A 228 12.25 7.14 -23.19
CA ARG A 228 11.61 6.20 -24.13
C ARG A 228 12.25 4.82 -24.13
N ASN A 229 13.58 4.74 -24.12
CA ASN A 229 14.29 3.47 -24.08
C ASN A 229 14.01 2.71 -22.79
N LYS A 230 14.06 3.40 -21.63
CA LYS A 230 13.73 2.78 -20.34
C LYS A 230 12.26 2.35 -20.26
N LEU A 231 11.35 3.15 -20.79
CA LEU A 231 9.92 2.79 -20.84
C LEU A 231 9.71 1.55 -21.73
N THR A 232 10.35 1.51 -22.89
CA THR A 232 10.33 0.35 -23.78
C THR A 232 10.94 -0.89 -23.12
N GLU A 233 12.02 -0.75 -22.37
CA GLU A 233 12.59 -1.83 -21.55
C GLU A 233 11.60 -2.31 -20.52
N PHE A 234 11.02 -1.40 -19.72
CA PHE A 234 10.01 -1.71 -18.71
C PHE A 234 8.81 -2.45 -19.30
N GLU A 235 8.41 -2.11 -20.53
CA GLU A 235 7.28 -2.74 -21.21
C GLU A 235 7.57 -4.12 -21.77
N ASN A 236 8.80 -4.42 -22.17
CA ASN A 236 9.13 -5.59 -22.97
C ASN A 236 10.04 -6.59 -22.26
N ILE A 237 10.66 -6.23 -21.15
CA ILE A 237 11.55 -7.14 -20.43
C ILE A 237 10.80 -8.37 -19.91
N LEU A 238 11.43 -9.54 -20.05
CA LEU A 238 10.90 -10.81 -19.58
C LEU A 238 11.61 -11.23 -18.28
N LYS A 239 10.93 -12.00 -17.45
CA LYS A 239 11.47 -12.49 -16.17
C LYS A 239 12.78 -13.25 -16.33
N GLU A 240 12.92 -14.00 -17.42
CA GLU A 240 14.11 -14.77 -17.76
C GLU A 240 15.32 -13.93 -18.14
N ASP A 241 15.10 -12.65 -18.49
CA ASP A 241 16.17 -11.71 -18.82
C ASP A 241 16.88 -11.17 -17.57
N ILE A 242 16.24 -11.27 -16.41
CA ILE A 242 16.79 -10.81 -15.14
C ILE A 242 17.66 -11.91 -14.52
N LYS A 243 18.98 -11.72 -14.65
CA LYS A 243 19.97 -12.64 -14.06
C LYS A 243 19.91 -12.52 -12.53
N THR A 244 19.70 -13.66 -11.86
CA THR A 244 19.91 -13.75 -10.42
C THR A 244 21.38 -13.44 -10.12
N PRO A 245 21.70 -12.52 -9.21
CA PRO A 245 23.07 -12.35 -8.74
C PRO A 245 23.57 -13.70 -8.17
N THR A 246 24.68 -14.19 -8.70
CA THR A 246 25.36 -15.40 -8.20
C THR A 246 26.08 -15.12 -6.90
#